data_1426f521487d722b26252b529ea7d0e3
#
_entry.id   1426f521487d722b26252b529ea7d0e3
#
_cell.length_a   1.000
_cell.length_b   1.000
_cell.length_c   1.000
_cell.angle_alpha   90.00
_cell.angle_beta   90.00
_cell.angle_gamma   90.00
#
_symmetry.space_group_name_H-M   'P 1'
#
loop_
_entity.id
_entity.type
_entity.pdbx_description
1 polymer ?
#
loop_
_entity_poly.entity_id
_entity_poly.type
_entity_poly.pdbx_seq_one_letter_code
_entity_poly.pdbx_strand_id
1 'polypeptide(L)'
;MTVGIPLAILDRPEGKHDIILQFSGVQWTIYIDGRLYDNDFALGYPLASRMKLWSLNPDYVSEANLYEPAIQPEQIAAPTPQIASNIQYWTPPYHNAWVGDVVTFFHDGRYHVFYLFDRRGHASKFGRGGHYFEHLSTTDFQTWVEHKPATPLEYQWETFGTGTPFLFNGKLCISYGLHTTRIYPKEETTLPMQWTYLEKNGYTGSFNYDTIQGLVPAGSTYSISEDGVTNFKKTHILYHPCENPSIYTDPDGNLKMLANYGARGTWKADSVNGGWKCLDADFPLGGDCTFFFRWGEYDYIIGGFTRLWSKLAKDPEFAYKDVVVEGTDFYNGLSVPAITEIPGGRFLMAGWLKMQNWGGPLVIHELIQYPDGRIGTKWMDEIIPATGTPKKLSAKLTGTGDFPVSSKSFMLTFKVYPDQPRQGNLKVLFLPEKGEESACEWQLQLDKARAQYGTNLTATYASSEKTLREGGAPQTASNYAIENGIDTSKPFMVRILVDGSDKFGGSLIDTEIAAQRTMISYRPELTVGNLRFCMEGISVQDISLAPLSD
;
A
#
# COMPACT_ATOMS: atom_id res chain seq x y z
N MET A 1 -23.60 18.73 -23.04
CA MET A 1 -23.04 17.35 -23.01
C MET A 1 -23.43 16.79 -21.64
N THR A 2 -24.20 15.71 -21.60
CA THR A 2 -24.55 15.06 -20.32
C THR A 2 -23.47 14.01 -20.05
N VAL A 3 -22.78 14.14 -18.95
CA VAL A 3 -21.77 13.15 -18.52
C VAL A 3 -22.39 12.32 -17.42
N GLY A 4 -22.55 11.03 -17.65
CA GLY A 4 -22.94 10.08 -16.62
C GLY A 4 -21.70 9.68 -15.80
N ILE A 5 -21.77 9.82 -14.49
CA ILE A 5 -20.75 9.35 -13.57
C ILE A 5 -21.36 8.18 -12.80
N PRO A 6 -20.85 6.94 -12.95
CA PRO A 6 -21.29 5.85 -12.11
C PRO A 6 -20.82 6.12 -10.67
N LEU A 7 -21.76 6.15 -9.74
CA LEU A 7 -21.49 6.38 -8.33
C LEU A 7 -21.25 5.07 -7.58
N ALA A 8 -21.94 4.00 -7.97
CA ALA A 8 -21.79 2.67 -7.40
C ALA A 8 -22.16 1.60 -8.41
N ILE A 9 -21.53 0.45 -8.31
CA ILE A 9 -21.91 -0.76 -9.03
C ILE A 9 -22.04 -1.87 -7.99
N LEU A 10 -23.25 -2.40 -7.85
CA LEU A 10 -23.52 -3.53 -6.99
C LEU A 10 -23.26 -4.83 -7.77
N ASP A 11 -22.30 -5.61 -7.31
CA ASP A 11 -22.08 -6.95 -7.81
C ASP A 11 -23.15 -7.88 -7.23
N ARG A 12 -24.07 -8.36 -8.08
CA ARG A 12 -25.15 -9.30 -7.74
C ARG A 12 -26.07 -8.76 -6.64
N PRO A 13 -26.86 -7.73 -6.89
CA PRO A 13 -27.85 -7.26 -5.94
C PRO A 13 -29.02 -8.27 -5.87
N GLU A 14 -28.87 -9.28 -5.03
CA GLU A 14 -29.96 -10.18 -4.71
C GLU A 14 -30.72 -9.63 -3.49
N GLY A 15 -32.03 -9.47 -3.63
CA GLY A 15 -32.86 -9.00 -2.55
C GLY A 15 -33.24 -7.52 -2.60
N LYS A 16 -33.78 -7.02 -1.50
CA LYS A 16 -34.19 -5.62 -1.31
C LYS A 16 -33.13 -4.90 -0.52
N HIS A 17 -32.69 -3.76 -1.02
CA HIS A 17 -31.64 -2.94 -0.39
C HIS A 17 -32.16 -1.53 -0.12
N ASP A 18 -31.76 -0.96 1.02
CA ASP A 18 -31.94 0.44 1.33
C ASP A 18 -30.71 1.23 0.84
N ILE A 19 -30.94 2.17 -0.08
CA ILE A 19 -29.89 3.01 -0.64
C ILE A 19 -30.14 4.47 -0.21
N ILE A 20 -29.15 5.05 0.48
CA ILE A 20 -29.16 6.47 0.83
C ILE A 20 -28.09 7.16 -0.02
N LEU A 21 -28.53 8.13 -0.83
CA LEU A 21 -27.65 9.02 -1.57
C LEU A 21 -27.71 10.40 -0.92
N GLN A 22 -26.62 10.81 -0.33
CA GLN A 22 -26.52 12.09 0.36
C GLN A 22 -25.63 13.04 -0.44
N PHE A 23 -26.07 14.28 -0.56
CA PHE A 23 -25.27 15.38 -1.09
C PHE A 23 -25.03 16.40 0.02
N SER A 24 -23.76 16.68 0.32
CA SER A 24 -23.34 17.70 1.27
C SER A 24 -22.46 18.71 0.54
N GLY A 25 -23.02 19.85 0.15
CA GLY A 25 -22.30 20.82 -0.67
C GLY A 25 -21.88 20.22 -2.01
N VAL A 26 -20.59 19.93 -2.17
CA VAL A 26 -20.00 19.34 -3.39
C VAL A 26 -19.74 17.85 -3.29
N GLN A 27 -19.84 17.30 -2.10
CA GLN A 27 -19.59 15.88 -1.83
C GLN A 27 -20.91 15.10 -1.92
N TRP A 28 -20.85 13.91 -2.52
CA TRP A 28 -21.89 12.91 -2.41
C TRP A 28 -21.37 11.68 -1.68
N THR A 29 -22.26 10.99 -1.02
CA THR A 29 -21.98 9.79 -0.25
C THR A 29 -23.12 8.80 -0.47
N ILE A 30 -22.78 7.54 -0.71
CA ILE A 30 -23.74 6.44 -0.86
C ILE A 30 -23.62 5.49 0.32
N TYR A 31 -24.75 5.23 0.96
CA TYR A 31 -24.89 4.16 1.93
C TYR A 31 -25.80 3.09 1.35
N ILE A 32 -25.46 1.84 1.58
CA ILE A 32 -26.26 0.68 1.22
C ILE A 32 -26.45 -0.16 2.48
N ASP A 33 -27.70 -0.38 2.86
CA ASP A 33 -28.08 -1.11 4.09
C ASP A 33 -27.39 -0.53 5.35
N GLY A 34 -27.30 0.80 5.42
CA GLY A 34 -26.69 1.51 6.54
C GLY A 34 -25.16 1.53 6.55
N ARG A 35 -24.50 0.95 5.55
CA ARG A 35 -23.04 0.97 5.43
C ARG A 35 -22.58 1.97 4.39
N LEU A 36 -21.52 2.72 4.68
CA LEU A 36 -20.86 3.56 3.69
C LEU A 36 -20.37 2.66 2.55
N TYR A 37 -20.85 2.93 1.34
CA TYR A 37 -20.48 2.16 0.16
C TYR A 37 -19.48 2.91 -0.71
N ASP A 38 -19.75 4.19 -0.97
CA ASP A 38 -18.85 5.04 -1.74
C ASP A 38 -19.07 6.53 -1.43
N ASN A 39 -18.06 7.34 -1.68
CA ASN A 39 -18.14 8.81 -1.60
C ASN A 39 -17.24 9.45 -2.66
N ASP A 40 -17.58 10.66 -3.08
CA ASP A 40 -16.77 11.46 -3.99
C ASP A 40 -17.27 12.90 -4.06
N PHE A 41 -16.56 13.72 -4.83
CA PHE A 41 -16.95 15.07 -5.18
C PHE A 41 -17.65 15.08 -6.52
N ALA A 42 -18.84 15.65 -6.55
CA ALA A 42 -19.55 15.91 -7.81
C ALA A 42 -18.78 16.95 -8.63
N LEU A 43 -18.87 16.83 -9.96
CA LEU A 43 -18.40 17.87 -10.87
C LEU A 43 -19.41 19.04 -10.84
N GLY A 44 -19.34 19.89 -9.83
CA GLY A 44 -20.24 21.03 -9.61
C GLY A 44 -21.15 20.84 -8.39
N TYR A 45 -21.98 21.86 -8.14
CA TYR A 45 -22.93 21.83 -7.03
C TYR A 45 -24.28 21.27 -7.52
N PRO A 46 -24.71 20.08 -7.04
CA PRO A 46 -26.03 19.58 -7.37
C PRO A 46 -27.10 20.48 -6.71
N LEU A 47 -28.07 20.90 -7.50
CA LEU A 47 -29.24 21.64 -7.00
C LEU A 47 -30.36 20.63 -6.77
N ALA A 48 -30.81 20.47 -5.54
CA ALA A 48 -31.90 19.56 -5.18
C ALA A 48 -33.16 19.78 -6.04
N SER A 49 -33.48 21.03 -6.35
CA SER A 49 -34.60 21.40 -7.24
C SER A 49 -34.47 20.90 -8.69
N ARG A 50 -33.30 20.45 -9.11
CA ARG A 50 -33.02 19.91 -10.46
C ARG A 50 -32.72 18.42 -10.46
N MET A 51 -32.70 17.78 -9.30
CA MET A 51 -32.50 16.35 -9.21
C MET A 51 -33.76 15.60 -9.68
N LYS A 52 -33.55 14.56 -10.45
CA LYS A 52 -34.59 13.61 -10.85
C LYS A 52 -34.10 12.21 -10.63
N LEU A 53 -34.86 11.42 -9.91
CA LEU A 53 -34.68 10.00 -9.83
C LEU A 53 -35.43 9.33 -10.98
N TRP A 54 -34.76 8.46 -11.71
CA TRP A 54 -35.39 7.61 -12.70
C TRP A 54 -34.66 6.26 -12.74
N SER A 55 -35.37 5.21 -13.08
CA SER A 55 -34.87 3.86 -13.23
C SER A 55 -35.13 3.36 -14.65
N LEU A 56 -34.15 2.63 -15.20
CA LEU A 56 -34.35 1.91 -16.47
C LEU A 56 -35.39 0.79 -16.32
N ASN A 57 -35.52 0.24 -15.12
CA ASN A 57 -36.59 -0.68 -14.76
C ASN A 57 -37.29 -0.16 -13.50
N PRO A 58 -38.49 0.43 -13.64
CA PRO A 58 -39.25 0.97 -12.51
C PRO A 58 -39.56 -0.05 -11.42
N ASP A 59 -39.63 -1.33 -11.76
CA ASP A 59 -39.94 -2.40 -10.81
C ASP A 59 -38.82 -2.63 -9.78
N TYR A 60 -37.63 -2.08 -10.04
CA TYR A 60 -36.51 -2.17 -9.10
C TYR A 60 -36.50 -1.08 -8.02
N VAL A 61 -37.36 -0.08 -8.12
CA VAL A 61 -37.47 0.96 -7.09
C VAL A 61 -38.86 0.89 -6.48
N SER A 62 -38.96 0.33 -5.28
CA SER A 62 -40.24 0.19 -4.59
C SER A 62 -40.68 1.45 -3.85
N GLU A 63 -39.72 2.27 -3.41
CA GLU A 63 -39.99 3.52 -2.68
C GLU A 63 -38.81 4.49 -2.87
N ALA A 64 -39.10 5.78 -2.95
CA ALA A 64 -38.08 6.83 -2.97
C ALA A 64 -38.56 8.05 -2.20
N ASN A 65 -37.76 8.53 -1.26
CA ASN A 65 -38.05 9.71 -0.44
C ASN A 65 -36.91 10.72 -0.58
N LEU A 66 -37.28 12.00 -0.65
CA LEU A 66 -36.34 13.12 -0.61
C LEU A 66 -36.46 13.83 0.74
N TYR A 67 -35.35 14.01 1.43
CA TYR A 67 -35.27 14.68 2.71
C TYR A 67 -34.53 16.01 2.54
N GLU A 68 -35.16 17.13 2.97
CA GLU A 68 -34.53 18.44 3.12
C GLU A 68 -34.90 19.03 4.49
N PRO A 69 -33.95 19.61 5.25
CA PRO A 69 -32.52 19.66 4.98
C PRO A 69 -31.87 18.28 5.04
N ALA A 70 -30.75 18.13 4.34
CA ALA A 70 -30.00 16.87 4.35
C ALA A 70 -29.77 16.39 5.80
N ILE A 71 -30.02 15.10 6.02
CA ILE A 71 -29.69 14.45 7.27
C ILE A 71 -28.19 14.70 7.55
N GLN A 72 -27.85 15.24 8.72
CA GLN A 72 -26.45 15.45 9.06
C GLN A 72 -25.73 14.09 9.10
N PRO A 73 -24.47 14.01 8.67
CA PRO A 73 -23.73 12.75 8.69
C PRO A 73 -23.75 12.02 10.03
N GLU A 74 -23.83 12.77 11.13
CA GLU A 74 -23.94 12.22 12.48
C GLU A 74 -25.33 11.62 12.79
N GLN A 75 -26.36 11.94 12.00
CA GLN A 75 -27.74 11.43 12.16
C GLN A 75 -27.97 10.17 11.31
N ILE A 76 -27.18 9.94 10.28
CA ILE A 76 -27.07 8.62 9.69
C ILE A 76 -26.29 7.81 10.70
N ALA A 77 -26.92 6.82 11.32
CA ALA A 77 -26.26 5.96 12.28
C ALA A 77 -24.86 5.65 11.77
N ALA A 78 -23.83 6.12 12.49
CA ALA A 78 -22.46 5.90 12.05
C ALA A 78 -22.34 4.41 11.76
N PRO A 79 -21.92 4.00 10.57
CA PRO A 79 -21.78 2.58 10.30
C PRO A 79 -20.95 2.01 11.43
N THR A 80 -21.39 0.92 12.01
CA THR A 80 -20.61 0.18 13.00
C THR A 80 -19.22 0.05 12.38
N PRO A 81 -18.14 0.48 13.08
CA PRO A 81 -16.80 0.38 12.53
C PRO A 81 -16.65 -1.02 11.94
N GLN A 82 -16.29 -1.10 10.65
CA GLN A 82 -16.15 -2.41 10.04
C GLN A 82 -14.96 -3.07 10.72
N ILE A 83 -15.20 -4.24 11.28
CA ILE A 83 -14.16 -5.04 11.89
C ILE A 83 -13.73 -6.06 10.83
N ALA A 84 -12.57 -5.85 10.23
CA ALA A 84 -11.96 -6.86 9.40
C ALA A 84 -11.26 -7.89 10.28
N SER A 85 -11.59 -9.16 10.10
CA SER A 85 -10.94 -10.27 10.83
C SER A 85 -9.56 -10.61 10.28
N ASN A 86 -9.22 -10.12 9.09
CA ASN A 86 -7.92 -10.31 8.47
C ASN A 86 -7.60 -9.11 7.58
N ILE A 87 -6.42 -8.53 7.79
CA ILE A 87 -5.96 -7.35 7.03
C ILE A 87 -4.94 -7.71 5.95
N GLN A 88 -4.39 -8.92 5.95
CA GLN A 88 -3.45 -9.34 4.93
C GLN A 88 -4.17 -9.49 3.59
N TYR A 89 -3.66 -8.86 2.57
CA TYR A 89 -4.26 -8.75 1.23
C TYR A 89 -5.64 -8.07 1.21
N TRP A 90 -5.92 -7.26 2.23
CA TRP A 90 -7.17 -6.54 2.36
C TRP A 90 -7.29 -5.42 1.31
N THR A 91 -8.49 -5.21 0.83
CA THR A 91 -8.88 -4.06 0.00
C THR A 91 -10.09 -3.39 0.64
N PRO A 92 -10.25 -2.07 0.50
CA PRO A 92 -11.48 -1.40 0.92
C PRO A 92 -12.71 -2.12 0.34
N PRO A 93 -13.78 -2.29 1.11
CA PRO A 93 -14.97 -3.03 0.69
C PRO A 93 -15.84 -2.27 -0.33
N TYR A 94 -15.26 -1.33 -1.08
CA TYR A 94 -15.94 -0.47 -2.04
C TYR A 94 -15.53 -0.84 -3.45
N HIS A 95 -16.45 -0.70 -4.39
CA HIS A 95 -16.18 -0.99 -5.80
C HIS A 95 -15.06 -0.10 -6.36
N ASN A 96 -14.09 -0.71 -7.03
CA ASN A 96 -12.89 -0.06 -7.59
C ASN A 96 -12.06 0.75 -6.58
N ALA A 97 -12.16 0.44 -5.31
CA ALA A 97 -11.32 1.05 -4.30
C ALA A 97 -10.08 0.19 -4.03
N TRP A 98 -8.94 0.84 -3.98
CA TRP A 98 -7.65 0.25 -3.68
C TRP A 98 -6.99 0.95 -2.50
N VAL A 99 -6.13 0.22 -1.82
CA VAL A 99 -5.18 0.82 -0.89
C VAL A 99 -4.08 1.44 -1.74
N GLY A 100 -3.89 2.74 -1.60
CA GLY A 100 -2.74 3.45 -2.15
C GLY A 100 -1.65 3.63 -1.11
N ASP A 101 -0.82 4.64 -1.27
CA ASP A 101 0.34 4.86 -0.42
C ASP A 101 0.02 4.70 1.06
N VAL A 102 0.72 3.76 1.69
CA VAL A 102 0.51 3.35 3.08
C VAL A 102 1.51 4.03 3.97
N VAL A 103 1.04 4.59 5.07
CA VAL A 103 1.92 5.08 6.13
C VAL A 103 1.42 4.55 7.48
N THR A 104 2.34 4.14 8.33
CA THR A 104 2.02 3.44 9.56
C THR A 104 2.68 4.08 10.77
N PHE A 105 2.08 3.89 11.94
CA PHE A 105 2.60 4.40 13.19
C PHE A 105 2.11 3.57 14.38
N PHE A 106 2.93 3.41 15.39
CA PHE A 106 2.50 2.80 16.65
C PHE A 106 2.37 3.88 17.73
N HIS A 107 1.16 4.05 18.24
CA HIS A 107 0.88 5.06 19.26
C HIS A 107 -0.26 4.60 20.16
N ASP A 108 -0.18 4.92 21.45
CA ASP A 108 -1.20 4.62 22.45
C ASP A 108 -1.66 3.14 22.46
N GLY A 109 -0.70 2.23 22.35
CA GLY A 109 -0.97 0.79 22.34
C GLY A 109 -1.64 0.27 21.06
N ARG A 110 -1.70 1.07 20.00
CA ARG A 110 -2.32 0.75 18.72
C ARG A 110 -1.33 0.83 17.57
N TYR A 111 -1.41 -0.10 16.65
CA TYR A 111 -0.81 0.01 15.35
C TYR A 111 -1.79 0.68 14.40
N HIS A 112 -1.42 1.84 13.87
CA HIS A 112 -2.22 2.64 12.96
C HIS A 112 -1.73 2.43 11.53
N VAL A 113 -2.67 2.27 10.62
CA VAL A 113 -2.44 2.23 9.17
C VAL A 113 -3.26 3.34 8.53
N PHE A 114 -2.59 4.27 7.89
CA PHE A 114 -3.20 5.27 7.04
C PHE A 114 -2.89 4.91 5.60
N TYR A 115 -3.87 5.02 4.71
CA TYR A 115 -3.65 4.73 3.30
C TYR A 115 -4.41 5.71 2.42
N LEU A 116 -3.81 6.08 1.31
CA LEU A 116 -4.48 6.91 0.31
C LEU A 116 -5.59 6.09 -0.36
N PHE A 117 -6.80 6.57 -0.20
CA PHE A 117 -7.98 5.98 -0.83
C PHE A 117 -8.12 6.52 -2.25
N ASP A 118 -8.08 5.65 -3.23
CA ASP A 118 -8.35 6.00 -4.62
C ASP A 118 -9.05 4.86 -5.36
N ARG A 119 -10.22 5.14 -5.87
CA ARG A 119 -11.04 4.19 -6.61
C ARG A 119 -10.85 4.24 -8.12
N ARG A 120 -9.96 5.07 -8.61
CA ARG A 120 -9.83 5.35 -10.05
C ARG A 120 -8.43 5.15 -10.60
N GLY A 121 -7.60 4.36 -9.93
CA GLY A 121 -6.26 4.04 -10.40
C GLY A 121 -5.39 5.29 -10.57
N HIS A 122 -5.26 6.10 -9.53
CA HIS A 122 -4.51 7.35 -9.50
C HIS A 122 -5.10 8.51 -10.33
N ALA A 123 -6.30 8.34 -10.87
CA ALA A 123 -6.95 9.39 -11.65
C ALA A 123 -7.41 10.57 -10.80
N SER A 124 -7.45 10.43 -9.48
CA SER A 124 -7.81 11.48 -8.52
C SER A 124 -6.92 12.71 -8.64
N LYS A 125 -5.61 12.53 -8.79
CA LYS A 125 -4.66 13.65 -9.02
C LYS A 125 -4.92 14.40 -10.33
N PHE A 126 -5.68 13.81 -11.25
CA PHE A 126 -5.98 14.38 -12.56
C PHE A 126 -7.43 14.85 -12.71
N GLY A 127 -8.12 15.10 -11.61
CA GLY A 127 -9.45 15.70 -11.61
C GLY A 127 -10.64 14.74 -11.57
N ARG A 128 -10.44 13.49 -11.16
CA ARG A 128 -11.49 12.47 -11.09
C ARG A 128 -11.67 11.90 -9.68
N GLY A 129 -12.14 12.66 -8.76
CA GLY A 129 -12.22 12.33 -7.36
C GLY A 129 -11.01 12.87 -6.59
N GLY A 130 -10.96 12.77 -5.28
CA GLY A 130 -9.84 13.22 -4.46
C GLY A 130 -9.15 12.04 -3.80
N HIS A 131 -7.81 12.07 -3.72
CA HIS A 131 -7.08 11.25 -2.77
C HIS A 131 -7.25 11.80 -1.37
N TYR A 132 -7.43 10.93 -0.40
CA TYR A 132 -7.46 11.28 1.02
C TYR A 132 -7.01 10.08 1.85
N PHE A 133 -6.52 10.31 3.06
CA PHE A 133 -6.11 9.24 3.94
C PHE A 133 -7.30 8.68 4.71
N GLU A 134 -7.60 7.43 4.47
CA GLU A 134 -8.39 6.59 5.36
C GLU A 134 -7.54 6.09 6.52
N HIS A 135 -8.19 5.61 7.58
CA HIS A 135 -7.52 5.24 8.80
C HIS A 135 -8.04 3.92 9.38
N LEU A 136 -7.14 2.96 9.54
CA LEU A 136 -7.36 1.70 10.24
C LEU A 136 -6.49 1.63 11.48
N SER A 137 -6.93 0.92 12.52
CA SER A 137 -6.06 0.58 13.64
C SER A 137 -6.37 -0.77 14.27
N THR A 138 -5.39 -1.32 14.96
CA THR A 138 -5.53 -2.55 15.74
C THR A 138 -4.73 -2.49 17.03
N THR A 139 -5.16 -3.26 18.05
CA THR A 139 -4.41 -3.48 19.29
C THR A 139 -3.85 -4.90 19.41
N ASP A 140 -4.31 -5.82 18.56
CA ASP A 140 -4.04 -7.26 18.67
C ASP A 140 -3.67 -7.92 17.33
N PHE A 141 -3.69 -7.17 16.23
CA PHE A 141 -3.51 -7.62 14.84
C PHE A 141 -4.53 -8.66 14.36
N GLN A 142 -5.52 -8.99 15.18
CA GLN A 142 -6.62 -9.90 14.83
C GLN A 142 -7.89 -9.14 14.47
N THR A 143 -8.11 -8.01 15.16
CA THR A 143 -9.29 -7.18 15.00
C THR A 143 -8.87 -5.78 14.56
N TRP A 144 -9.41 -5.34 13.44
CA TRP A 144 -9.11 -4.04 12.85
C TRP A 144 -10.33 -3.13 12.86
N VAL A 145 -10.13 -1.90 13.23
CA VAL A 145 -11.19 -0.88 13.30
C VAL A 145 -10.95 0.15 12.20
N GLU A 146 -11.96 0.38 11.37
CA GLU A 146 -12.00 1.53 10.46
C GLU A 146 -12.46 2.77 11.22
N HIS A 147 -11.68 3.82 11.15
CA HIS A 147 -12.00 5.13 11.73
C HIS A 147 -12.52 6.09 10.65
N LYS A 148 -12.90 7.29 11.05
CA LYS A 148 -13.14 8.39 10.12
C LYS A 148 -11.84 8.70 9.35
N PRO A 149 -11.94 9.20 8.10
CA PRO A 149 -10.76 9.62 7.35
C PRO A 149 -9.88 10.57 8.16
N ALA A 150 -8.56 10.34 8.12
CA ALA A 150 -7.61 11.23 8.79
C ALA A 150 -7.46 12.58 8.07
N THR A 151 -7.78 12.63 6.77
CA THR A 151 -7.71 13.84 5.95
C THR A 151 -8.97 13.96 5.10
N PRO A 152 -10.14 14.22 5.71
CA PRO A 152 -11.38 14.32 4.95
C PRO A 152 -11.28 15.46 3.91
N LEU A 153 -11.81 15.20 2.72
CA LEU A 153 -11.95 16.24 1.70
C LEU A 153 -13.04 17.24 2.12
N GLU A 154 -12.68 18.50 2.19
CA GLU A 154 -13.61 19.59 2.52
C GLU A 154 -14.03 20.38 1.28
N TYR A 155 -13.17 20.41 0.27
CA TYR A 155 -13.39 21.14 -0.96
C TYR A 155 -13.23 20.24 -2.19
N GLN A 156 -14.01 20.51 -3.23
CA GLN A 156 -13.99 19.75 -4.48
C GLN A 156 -12.61 19.71 -5.17
N TRP A 157 -11.80 20.72 -4.95
CA TRP A 157 -10.48 20.88 -5.57
C TRP A 157 -9.35 20.18 -4.80
N GLU A 158 -9.60 19.72 -3.58
CA GLU A 158 -8.60 19.06 -2.78
C GLU A 158 -8.29 17.65 -3.30
N THR A 159 -7.02 17.32 -3.28
CA THR A 159 -6.50 15.96 -3.37
C THR A 159 -5.15 15.91 -2.67
N PHE A 160 -4.85 14.82 -2.01
CA PHE A 160 -3.66 14.74 -1.15
C PHE A 160 -2.65 13.76 -1.72
N GLY A 161 -1.37 14.07 -1.52
CA GLY A 161 -0.25 13.17 -1.76
C GLY A 161 0.19 12.49 -0.46
N THR A 162 1.20 11.67 -0.58
CA THR A 162 1.78 10.94 0.56
C THR A 162 2.45 11.89 1.56
N GLY A 163 2.61 11.39 2.77
CA GLY A 163 3.34 12.02 3.87
C GLY A 163 3.65 10.97 4.93
N THR A 164 3.77 11.36 6.18
CA THR A 164 4.02 10.44 7.28
C THR A 164 3.27 10.83 8.55
N PRO A 165 2.88 9.85 9.38
CA PRO A 165 2.47 10.11 10.75
C PRO A 165 3.66 10.55 11.61
N PHE A 166 3.40 11.40 12.58
CA PHE A 166 4.38 11.88 13.56
C PHE A 166 3.71 12.37 14.83
N LEU A 167 4.47 12.53 15.89
CA LEU A 167 3.96 13.12 17.13
C LEU A 167 4.32 14.62 17.19
N PHE A 168 3.33 15.42 17.53
CA PHE A 168 3.52 16.83 17.80
C PHE A 168 2.75 17.24 19.05
N ASN A 169 3.46 17.77 20.06
CA ASN A 169 2.89 18.10 21.37
C ASN A 169 2.10 16.93 22.00
N GLY A 170 2.61 15.71 21.88
CA GLY A 170 1.99 14.49 22.41
C GLY A 170 0.75 13.99 21.68
N LYS A 171 0.37 14.61 20.57
CA LYS A 171 -0.76 14.20 19.73
C LYS A 171 -0.28 13.57 18.44
N LEU A 172 -1.01 12.56 17.99
CA LEU A 172 -0.76 11.95 16.69
C LEU A 172 -1.19 12.90 15.57
N CYS A 173 -0.28 13.13 14.65
CA CYS A 173 -0.46 13.95 13.44
C CYS A 173 -0.17 13.12 12.21
N ILE A 174 -0.69 13.53 11.08
CA ILE A 174 -0.32 13.01 9.76
C ILE A 174 0.00 14.18 8.84
N SER A 175 1.20 14.20 8.27
CA SER A 175 1.61 15.15 7.24
C SER A 175 1.23 14.63 5.85
N TYR A 176 1.00 15.53 4.90
CA TYR A 176 0.68 15.17 3.51
C TYR A 176 0.87 16.36 2.57
N GLY A 177 1.07 16.06 1.28
CA GLY A 177 1.10 17.08 0.23
C GLY A 177 -0.33 17.48 -0.18
N LEU A 178 -0.60 18.78 -0.30
CA LEU A 178 -1.84 19.31 -0.83
C LEU A 178 -1.68 19.61 -2.31
N HIS A 179 -2.52 19.03 -3.14
CA HIS A 179 -2.60 19.29 -4.58
C HIS A 179 -3.87 20.06 -4.92
N THR A 180 -3.73 21.02 -5.82
CA THR A 180 -4.81 21.91 -6.28
C THR A 180 -5.10 21.76 -7.77
N THR A 181 -4.72 20.64 -8.37
CA THR A 181 -4.89 20.39 -9.82
C THR A 181 -6.35 20.36 -10.27
N ARG A 182 -7.28 20.40 -9.32
CA ARG A 182 -8.74 20.39 -9.56
C ARG A 182 -9.39 21.78 -9.47
N ILE A 183 -8.62 22.84 -9.26
CA ILE A 183 -9.15 24.20 -9.31
C ILE A 183 -9.58 24.53 -10.73
N TYR A 184 -10.80 24.99 -10.89
CA TYR A 184 -11.38 25.45 -12.16
C TYR A 184 -11.84 26.90 -12.04
N PRO A 185 -11.74 27.70 -13.12
CA PRO A 185 -11.21 27.36 -14.45
C PRO A 185 -9.70 27.16 -14.48
N LYS A 186 -9.20 26.45 -15.50
CA LYS A 186 -7.77 26.13 -15.66
C LYS A 186 -6.87 27.37 -15.74
N GLU A 187 -7.42 28.52 -16.11
CA GLU A 187 -6.70 29.79 -16.18
C GLU A 187 -6.23 30.27 -14.79
N GLU A 188 -6.85 29.75 -13.71
CA GLU A 188 -6.48 30.04 -12.32
C GLU A 188 -5.39 29.09 -11.79
N THR A 189 -4.64 28.44 -12.65
CA THR A 189 -3.63 27.42 -12.25
C THR A 189 -2.24 27.96 -12.04
N THR A 190 -2.00 29.27 -12.14
CA THR A 190 -0.69 29.84 -11.74
C THR A 190 -0.53 29.81 -10.23
N LEU A 191 0.68 29.57 -9.73
CA LEU A 191 0.96 29.47 -8.30
C LEU A 191 0.44 30.67 -7.47
N PRO A 192 0.61 31.94 -7.88
CA PRO A 192 0.04 33.07 -7.15
C PRO A 192 -1.49 33.06 -7.07
N MET A 193 -2.18 32.62 -8.13
CA MET A 193 -3.63 32.53 -8.13
C MET A 193 -4.13 31.39 -7.26
N GLN A 194 -3.44 30.26 -7.25
CA GLN A 194 -3.71 29.17 -6.34
C GLN A 194 -3.58 29.60 -4.89
N TRP A 195 -2.54 30.38 -4.56
CA TRP A 195 -2.36 30.91 -3.21
C TRP A 195 -3.51 31.80 -2.77
N THR A 196 -3.93 32.75 -3.60
CA THR A 196 -5.10 33.61 -3.30
C THR A 196 -6.36 32.77 -3.07
N TYR A 197 -6.52 31.69 -3.83
CA TYR A 197 -7.65 30.77 -3.65
C TYR A 197 -7.56 30.01 -2.34
N LEU A 198 -6.39 29.53 -1.98
CA LEU A 198 -6.12 28.82 -0.72
C LEU A 198 -6.37 29.72 0.49
N GLU A 199 -5.85 30.96 0.49
CA GLU A 199 -6.11 31.93 1.55
C GLU A 199 -7.61 32.22 1.73
N LYS A 200 -8.33 32.40 0.62
CA LYS A 200 -9.78 32.61 0.64
C LYS A 200 -10.54 31.43 1.26
N ASN A 201 -9.99 30.23 1.19
CA ASN A 201 -10.57 29.01 1.76
C ASN A 201 -9.92 28.64 3.11
N GLY A 202 -9.30 29.60 3.79
CA GLY A 202 -8.82 29.45 5.17
C GLY A 202 -7.43 28.82 5.33
N TYR A 203 -6.70 28.55 4.24
CA TYR A 203 -5.33 28.09 4.35
C TYR A 203 -4.38 29.25 4.68
N THR A 204 -3.40 28.98 5.52
CA THR A 204 -2.33 29.92 5.85
C THR A 204 -0.99 29.28 5.50
N GLY A 205 -0.02 30.10 5.09
CA GLY A 205 1.32 29.61 4.72
C GLY A 205 2.43 30.45 5.30
N SER A 206 3.56 29.82 5.54
CA SER A 206 4.76 30.45 6.11
C SER A 206 5.90 30.61 5.11
N PHE A 207 5.67 30.39 3.82
CA PHE A 207 6.70 30.46 2.78
C PHE A 207 6.27 31.32 1.59
N ASN A 208 7.26 31.79 0.81
CA ASN A 208 7.00 32.62 -0.36
C ASN A 208 6.85 31.75 -1.62
N TYR A 209 5.65 31.72 -2.21
CA TYR A 209 5.34 30.99 -3.44
C TYR A 209 6.10 31.51 -4.67
N ASP A 210 6.47 32.79 -4.70
CA ASP A 210 7.15 33.40 -5.84
C ASP A 210 8.57 32.84 -6.06
N THR A 211 9.12 32.17 -5.05
CA THR A 211 10.45 31.56 -5.12
C THR A 211 10.46 30.13 -5.64
N ILE A 212 9.26 29.52 -5.88
CA ILE A 212 9.15 28.12 -6.25
C ILE A 212 9.07 27.99 -7.77
N GLN A 213 9.97 27.20 -8.35
CA GLN A 213 10.00 26.91 -9.78
C GLN A 213 9.50 25.49 -10.06
N GLY A 214 8.58 25.35 -11.04
CA GLY A 214 8.11 24.06 -11.54
C GLY A 214 6.66 23.71 -11.18
N LEU A 215 6.22 22.51 -11.56
CA LEU A 215 4.95 21.92 -11.15
C LEU A 215 5.06 21.51 -9.68
N VAL A 216 4.58 22.35 -8.80
CA VAL A 216 4.65 22.12 -7.36
C VAL A 216 3.25 21.90 -6.84
N PRO A 217 3.03 20.94 -5.94
CA PRO A 217 1.82 20.91 -5.13
C PRO A 217 1.66 22.24 -4.39
N ALA A 218 0.45 22.54 -3.92
CA ALA A 218 0.20 23.77 -3.16
C ALA A 218 1.09 23.88 -1.92
N GLY A 219 1.62 22.77 -1.45
CA GLY A 219 2.55 22.65 -0.34
C GLY A 219 2.19 21.50 0.58
N SER A 220 2.96 21.35 1.63
CA SER A 220 2.73 20.35 2.67
C SER A 220 1.91 20.93 3.80
N THR A 221 0.94 20.15 4.26
CA THR A 221 0.07 20.44 5.40
C THR A 221 -0.04 19.22 6.32
N TYR A 222 -0.82 19.30 7.37
CA TYR A 222 -1.03 18.18 8.27
C TYR A 222 -2.42 18.22 8.93
N SER A 223 -2.87 17.05 9.34
CA SER A 223 -4.00 16.87 10.26
C SER A 223 -3.49 16.50 11.64
N ILE A 224 -4.21 16.89 12.68
CA ILE A 224 -3.90 16.61 14.08
C ILE A 224 -5.08 15.88 14.73
N SER A 225 -4.80 14.85 15.51
CA SER A 225 -5.83 14.15 16.26
C SER A 225 -6.32 14.99 17.44
N GLU A 226 -7.62 15.24 17.52
CA GLU A 226 -8.23 16.02 18.60
C GLU A 226 -8.27 15.23 19.91
N ASP A 227 -8.52 13.93 19.83
CA ASP A 227 -8.48 12.99 20.98
C ASP A 227 -7.07 12.46 21.30
N GLY A 228 -6.08 12.84 20.49
CA GLY A 228 -4.71 12.39 20.58
C GLY A 228 -4.41 11.14 19.75
N VAL A 229 -5.42 10.40 19.26
CA VAL A 229 -5.26 9.05 18.69
C VAL A 229 -5.98 8.85 17.36
N THR A 230 -7.28 9.15 17.26
CA THR A 230 -8.12 8.69 16.12
C THR A 230 -8.99 9.76 15.46
N ASN A 231 -9.36 10.83 16.16
CA ASN A 231 -10.26 11.84 15.63
C ASN A 231 -9.47 13.00 15.03
N PHE A 232 -9.20 12.95 13.73
CA PHE A 232 -8.34 13.90 13.05
C PHE A 232 -9.09 15.13 12.53
N LYS A 233 -8.41 16.28 12.59
CA LYS A 233 -8.84 17.55 12.03
C LYS A 233 -7.72 18.18 11.22
N LYS A 234 -8.04 18.67 10.02
CA LYS A 234 -7.10 19.41 9.18
C LYS A 234 -6.73 20.73 9.82
N THR A 235 -5.45 21.11 9.77
CA THR A 235 -4.96 22.36 10.33
C THR A 235 -5.05 23.54 9.38
N HIS A 236 -5.14 23.29 8.06
CA HIS A 236 -5.06 24.29 7.00
C HIS A 236 -3.78 25.15 7.05
N ILE A 237 -2.72 24.64 7.66
CA ILE A 237 -1.43 25.31 7.70
C ILE A 237 -0.52 24.69 6.67
N LEU A 238 -0.11 25.47 5.68
CA LEU A 238 0.91 25.07 4.72
C LEU A 238 2.28 25.46 5.31
N TYR A 239 3.05 24.46 5.69
CA TYR A 239 4.29 24.67 6.43
C TYR A 239 5.56 24.57 5.59
N HIS A 240 5.47 23.94 4.40
CA HIS A 240 6.63 23.74 3.52
C HIS A 240 6.21 23.55 2.06
N PRO A 241 6.97 24.09 1.08
CA PRO A 241 6.64 23.98 -0.34
C PRO A 241 7.18 22.68 -0.96
N CYS A 242 6.84 21.52 -0.40
CA CYS A 242 7.21 20.22 -0.96
C CYS A 242 6.01 19.30 -1.08
N GLU A 243 6.17 18.24 -1.86
CA GLU A 243 5.30 17.07 -1.88
C GLU A 243 5.95 15.94 -1.08
N ASN A 244 5.14 15.00 -0.59
CA ASN A 244 5.57 13.82 0.15
C ASN A 244 6.47 14.17 1.35
N PRO A 245 5.98 15.01 2.27
CA PRO A 245 6.75 15.41 3.45
C PRO A 245 6.84 14.25 4.45
N SER A 246 8.03 13.71 4.64
CA SER A 246 8.29 12.65 5.60
C SER A 246 8.83 13.24 6.89
N ILE A 247 7.93 13.59 7.80
CA ILE A 247 8.29 14.14 9.13
C ILE A 247 8.59 13.00 10.09
N TYR A 248 9.65 13.15 10.86
CA TYR A 248 10.00 12.24 11.94
C TYR A 248 10.70 13.00 13.08
N THR A 249 10.66 12.42 14.27
CA THR A 249 11.45 12.90 15.39
C THR A 249 12.70 12.05 15.49
N ASP A 250 13.86 12.67 15.46
CA ASP A 250 15.11 11.94 15.64
C ASP A 250 15.29 11.54 17.12
N PRO A 251 16.23 10.63 17.44
CA PRO A 251 16.44 10.18 18.82
C PRO A 251 16.83 11.28 19.82
N ASP A 252 17.32 12.39 19.33
CA ASP A 252 17.66 13.57 20.17
C ASP A 252 16.43 14.47 20.40
N GLY A 253 15.28 14.09 19.84
CA GLY A 253 14.02 14.84 19.99
C GLY A 253 13.83 15.98 18.99
N ASN A 254 14.70 16.10 17.98
CA ASN A 254 14.55 17.14 16.97
C ASN A 254 13.52 16.73 15.91
N LEU A 255 12.69 17.69 15.49
CA LEU A 255 11.78 17.50 14.39
C LEU A 255 12.53 17.62 13.05
N LYS A 256 12.51 16.55 12.27
CA LYS A 256 13.15 16.47 10.94
C LYS A 256 12.15 16.11 9.87
N MET A 257 12.50 16.43 8.63
CA MET A 257 11.71 16.11 7.45
C MET A 257 12.61 15.74 6.28
N LEU A 258 12.24 14.66 5.62
CA LEU A 258 12.74 14.33 4.28
C LEU A 258 11.71 14.82 3.28
N ALA A 259 12.08 15.72 2.40
CA ALA A 259 11.20 16.34 1.42
C ALA A 259 11.59 15.90 0.01
N ASN A 260 10.61 15.48 -0.76
CA ASN A 260 10.76 15.15 -2.17
C ASN A 260 9.84 16.06 -2.98
N TYR A 261 10.27 16.41 -4.17
CA TYR A 261 9.62 17.38 -5.07
C TYR A 261 9.43 18.78 -4.46
N GLY A 262 9.46 19.78 -5.27
CA GLY A 262 9.48 21.16 -4.81
C GLY A 262 10.80 21.48 -4.09
N ALA A 263 10.73 22.04 -2.90
CA ALA A 263 11.91 22.29 -2.05
C ALA A 263 12.35 20.98 -1.37
N ARG A 264 13.02 20.13 -2.14
CA ARG A 264 13.53 18.83 -1.69
C ARG A 264 14.68 18.97 -0.70
N GLY A 265 15.00 17.88 -0.02
CA GLY A 265 16.17 17.75 0.85
C GLY A 265 15.82 17.27 2.25
N THR A 266 16.82 17.29 3.12
CA THR A 266 16.65 17.05 4.57
C THR A 266 16.54 18.39 5.28
N TRP A 267 15.50 18.50 6.11
CA TRP A 267 15.15 19.72 6.82
C TRP A 267 15.02 19.48 8.31
N LYS A 268 15.18 20.52 9.11
CA LYS A 268 14.84 20.49 10.55
C LYS A 268 14.12 21.76 10.98
N ALA A 269 13.29 21.64 12.01
CA ALA A 269 12.59 22.75 12.63
C ALA A 269 12.35 22.50 14.12
N ASP A 270 12.04 23.57 14.87
CA ASP A 270 11.59 23.48 16.26
C ASP A 270 10.05 23.31 16.32
N SER A 271 9.36 23.57 15.24
CA SER A 271 7.90 23.44 15.11
C SER A 271 7.51 23.00 13.71
N VAL A 272 6.47 22.17 13.60
CA VAL A 272 5.91 21.79 12.30
C VAL A 272 5.39 23.00 11.52
N ASN A 273 4.87 24.01 12.21
CA ASN A 273 4.21 25.17 11.61
C ASN A 273 5.15 26.14 10.87
N GLY A 274 6.45 25.91 10.90
CA GLY A 274 7.40 26.74 10.18
C GLY A 274 8.80 26.77 10.81
N GLY A 275 9.65 27.61 10.25
CA GLY A 275 11.05 27.70 10.70
C GLY A 275 11.94 26.56 10.17
N TRP A 276 11.49 25.85 9.15
CA TRP A 276 12.25 24.79 8.51
C TRP A 276 13.54 25.30 7.91
N LYS A 277 14.67 24.70 8.30
CA LYS A 277 16.01 24.99 7.81
C LYS A 277 16.54 23.80 7.04
N CYS A 278 16.99 24.03 5.81
CA CYS A 278 17.62 23.00 5.00
C CYS A 278 18.96 22.60 5.62
N LEU A 279 19.15 21.30 5.82
CA LEU A 279 20.40 20.70 6.27
C LEU A 279 21.21 20.18 5.09
N ASP A 280 20.53 19.54 4.12
CA ASP A 280 21.11 19.01 2.89
C ASP A 280 20.04 19.03 1.80
N ALA A 281 20.29 19.79 0.73
CA ALA A 281 19.38 19.90 -0.41
C ALA A 281 19.49 18.73 -1.40
N ASP A 282 20.53 17.92 -1.27
CA ASP A 282 20.82 16.82 -2.19
C ASP A 282 20.43 15.43 -1.65
N PHE A 283 20.13 15.32 -0.38
CA PHE A 283 19.72 14.06 0.23
C PHE A 283 18.27 14.11 0.77
N PRO A 284 17.41 13.09 0.52
CA PRO A 284 17.65 11.86 -0.24
C PRO A 284 17.58 12.06 -1.76
N LEU A 285 18.51 11.46 -2.50
CA LEU A 285 18.52 11.50 -3.96
C LEU A 285 17.66 10.35 -4.54
N GLY A 286 16.68 10.71 -5.38
CA GLY A 286 15.86 9.72 -6.11
C GLY A 286 15.01 8.82 -5.22
N GLY A 287 14.79 9.22 -3.98
CA GLY A 287 13.78 8.61 -3.11
C GLY A 287 12.50 9.41 -3.19
N ASP A 288 11.40 8.76 -3.54
CA ASP A 288 10.06 9.30 -3.41
C ASP A 288 9.38 8.67 -2.21
N CYS A 289 8.44 9.37 -1.54
CA CYS A 289 7.69 8.82 -0.42
C CYS A 289 8.60 8.16 0.64
N THR A 290 9.62 8.89 1.08
CA THR A 290 10.63 8.36 2.00
C THR A 290 10.08 8.13 3.41
N PHE A 291 10.66 7.18 4.13
CA PHE A 291 10.32 6.88 5.51
C PHE A 291 11.60 6.63 6.32
N PHE A 292 11.72 7.29 7.49
CA PHE A 292 12.85 7.10 8.40
C PHE A 292 12.47 6.14 9.52
N PHE A 293 13.38 5.25 9.90
CA PHE A 293 13.28 4.47 11.14
C PHE A 293 14.67 4.17 11.70
N ARG A 294 14.72 3.95 13.01
CA ARG A 294 15.93 3.48 13.71
C ARG A 294 15.70 2.07 14.21
N TRP A 295 16.68 1.21 14.02
CA TRP A 295 16.66 -0.14 14.55
C TRP A 295 18.04 -0.50 15.12
N GLY A 296 18.11 -0.66 16.46
CA GLY A 296 19.36 -0.90 17.17
C GLY A 296 20.39 0.19 16.91
N GLU A 297 21.56 -0.20 16.41
CA GLU A 297 22.66 0.73 16.12
C GLU A 297 22.59 1.40 14.73
N TYR A 298 21.53 1.14 13.96
CA TYR A 298 21.41 1.61 12.58
C TYR A 298 20.25 2.61 12.39
N ASP A 299 20.50 3.63 11.60
CA ASP A 299 19.49 4.50 11.01
C ASP A 299 19.22 4.06 9.58
N TYR A 300 17.96 4.01 9.23
CA TYR A 300 17.49 3.62 7.91
C TYR A 300 16.60 4.69 7.30
N ILE A 301 16.69 4.83 5.99
CA ILE A 301 15.72 5.57 5.19
C ILE A 301 15.29 4.66 4.05
N ILE A 302 13.97 4.46 3.90
CA ILE A 302 13.38 3.73 2.80
C ILE A 302 12.71 4.72 1.86
N GLY A 303 12.96 4.60 0.56
CA GLY A 303 12.25 5.36 -0.48
C GLY A 303 11.11 4.53 -1.09
N GLY A 304 10.16 5.18 -1.74
CA GLY A 304 8.89 4.56 -2.14
C GLY A 304 8.97 3.43 -3.15
N PHE A 305 10.06 3.31 -3.91
CA PHE A 305 10.08 2.36 -5.02
C PHE A 305 11.22 1.35 -5.02
N THR A 306 12.45 1.69 -4.67
CA THR A 306 13.56 0.74 -4.85
C THR A 306 14.80 1.04 -4.02
N ARG A 307 14.76 1.95 -3.06
CA ARG A 307 15.96 2.35 -2.34
C ARG A 307 15.82 2.23 -0.84
N LEU A 308 16.80 1.59 -0.25
CA LEU A 308 17.01 1.54 1.19
C LEU A 308 18.43 2.04 1.46
N TRP A 309 18.54 3.06 2.30
CA TRP A 309 19.81 3.58 2.79
C TRP A 309 19.96 3.24 4.26
N SER A 310 21.20 2.96 4.69
CA SER A 310 21.51 2.80 6.09
C SER A 310 22.83 3.44 6.46
N LYS A 311 22.97 3.78 7.74
CA LYS A 311 24.22 4.15 8.38
C LYS A 311 24.23 3.65 9.82
N LEU A 312 25.41 3.56 10.43
CA LEU A 312 25.45 3.47 11.89
C LEU A 312 24.94 4.78 12.50
N ALA A 313 24.18 4.68 13.59
CA ALA A 313 23.59 5.84 14.25
C ALA A 313 24.66 6.87 14.70
N LYS A 314 25.83 6.38 15.10
CA LYS A 314 26.99 7.20 15.49
C LYS A 314 27.74 7.87 14.33
N ASP A 315 27.50 7.43 13.09
CA ASP A 315 28.15 8.03 11.93
C ASP A 315 27.60 9.42 11.63
N PRO A 316 28.32 10.29 10.90
CA PRO A 316 27.82 11.60 10.49
C PRO A 316 26.44 11.54 9.84
N GLU A 317 25.65 12.59 10.00
CA GLU A 317 24.22 12.60 9.63
C GLU A 317 23.93 12.16 8.20
N PHE A 318 24.79 12.49 7.24
CA PHE A 318 24.59 12.16 5.83
C PHE A 318 25.50 11.04 5.31
N ALA A 319 26.09 10.24 6.21
CA ALA A 319 26.96 9.11 5.85
C ALA A 319 26.17 7.85 5.40
N TYR A 320 24.94 8.03 4.95
CA TYR A 320 24.11 6.94 4.46
C TYR A 320 24.72 6.24 3.25
N LYS A 321 24.64 4.91 3.27
CA LYS A 321 25.06 4.07 2.16
C LYS A 321 23.84 3.34 1.60
N ASP A 322 23.84 3.17 0.31
CA ASP A 322 22.83 2.34 -0.36
C ASP A 322 23.01 0.88 0.10
N VAL A 323 21.96 0.29 0.65
CA VAL A 323 21.96 -1.10 1.13
C VAL A 323 21.54 -2.06 0.04
N VAL A 324 20.93 -1.54 -1.03
CA VAL A 324 20.45 -2.35 -2.14
C VAL A 324 21.61 -2.69 -3.05
N VAL A 325 21.92 -3.96 -3.15
CA VAL A 325 22.87 -4.46 -4.16
C VAL A 325 22.24 -4.33 -5.54
N GLU A 326 23.01 -3.89 -6.53
CA GLU A 326 22.55 -3.73 -7.91
C GLU A 326 21.80 -4.99 -8.40
N GLY A 327 20.59 -4.80 -8.88
CA GLY A 327 19.73 -5.89 -9.34
C GLY A 327 18.95 -6.62 -8.24
N THR A 328 18.93 -6.09 -7.02
CA THR A 328 18.10 -6.62 -5.93
C THR A 328 16.93 -5.69 -5.66
N ASP A 329 15.81 -6.25 -5.22
CA ASP A 329 14.63 -5.52 -4.78
C ASP A 329 14.34 -5.86 -3.30
N PHE A 330 14.49 -4.87 -2.43
CA PHE A 330 14.16 -5.02 -1.02
C PHE A 330 12.64 -5.16 -0.82
N TYR A 331 11.85 -4.46 -1.60
CA TYR A 331 10.40 -4.34 -1.40
C TYR A 331 9.59 -5.55 -1.85
N ASN A 332 10.19 -6.48 -2.57
CA ASN A 332 9.55 -7.76 -2.90
C ASN A 332 8.26 -7.66 -3.70
N GLY A 333 8.10 -6.60 -4.46
CA GLY A 333 6.87 -6.31 -5.21
C GLY A 333 5.90 -5.37 -4.49
N LEU A 334 6.22 -4.90 -3.29
CA LEU A 334 5.44 -3.85 -2.62
C LEU A 334 5.80 -2.47 -3.16
N SER A 335 4.83 -1.59 -3.12
CA SER A 335 5.00 -0.17 -3.46
C SER A 335 4.80 0.69 -2.22
N VAL A 336 5.57 1.77 -2.13
CA VAL A 336 5.50 2.81 -1.09
C VAL A 336 5.36 2.22 0.32
N PRO A 337 6.32 1.37 0.77
CA PRO A 337 6.21 0.77 2.09
C PRO A 337 6.56 1.75 3.20
N ALA A 338 5.84 1.63 4.31
CA ALA A 338 6.16 2.27 5.58
C ALA A 338 6.64 1.23 6.59
N ILE A 339 7.53 1.63 7.48
CA ILE A 339 8.10 0.73 8.50
C ILE A 339 7.84 1.29 9.89
N THR A 340 7.30 0.47 10.77
CA THR A 340 6.97 0.87 12.14
C THR A 340 7.42 -0.16 13.14
N GLU A 341 8.09 0.29 14.21
CA GLU A 341 8.37 -0.51 15.37
C GLU A 341 7.09 -0.76 16.17
N ILE A 342 6.90 -2.00 16.59
CA ILE A 342 5.81 -2.43 17.48
C ILE A 342 6.39 -3.03 18.78
N PRO A 343 5.60 -3.22 19.83
CA PRO A 343 6.08 -3.79 21.07
C PRO A 343 6.86 -5.10 20.89
N GLY A 344 7.90 -5.25 21.69
CA GLY A 344 8.82 -6.39 21.59
C GLY A 344 10.00 -6.17 20.65
N GLY A 345 10.23 -4.95 20.14
CA GLY A 345 11.32 -4.62 19.24
C GLY A 345 11.15 -5.23 17.85
N ARG A 346 9.93 -5.55 17.47
CA ARG A 346 9.55 -6.04 16.14
C ARG A 346 9.30 -4.86 15.21
N PHE A 347 9.60 -5.03 13.94
CA PHE A 347 9.37 -4.02 12.92
C PHE A 347 8.49 -4.58 11.82
N LEU A 348 7.44 -3.85 11.47
CA LEU A 348 6.53 -4.21 10.39
C LEU A 348 6.72 -3.29 9.19
N MET A 349 6.71 -3.88 8.01
CA MET A 349 6.71 -3.19 6.74
C MET A 349 5.33 -3.37 6.10
N ALA A 350 4.60 -2.29 5.93
CA ALA A 350 3.30 -2.25 5.28
C ALA A 350 3.38 -1.48 3.97
N GLY A 351 2.78 -2.01 2.93
CA GLY A 351 2.73 -1.40 1.61
C GLY A 351 1.54 -1.93 0.81
N TRP A 352 1.46 -1.60 -0.45
CA TRP A 352 0.43 -2.11 -1.34
C TRP A 352 1.04 -2.87 -2.53
N LEU A 353 0.35 -3.91 -2.96
CA LEU A 353 0.72 -4.66 -4.14
C LEU A 353 0.09 -4.02 -5.38
N LYS A 354 0.91 -3.63 -6.35
CA LYS A 354 0.41 -3.04 -7.60
C LYS A 354 -0.40 -4.04 -8.41
N MET A 355 -1.67 -3.78 -8.59
CA MET A 355 -2.56 -4.64 -9.38
C MET A 355 -2.91 -4.07 -10.74
N GLN A 356 -3.09 -2.76 -10.83
CA GLN A 356 -3.40 -2.05 -12.06
C GLN A 356 -2.39 -0.91 -12.27
N ASN A 357 -2.84 0.28 -12.60
CA ASN A 357 -1.94 1.42 -12.78
C ASN A 357 -1.34 1.88 -11.44
N TRP A 358 -2.15 1.92 -10.38
CA TRP A 358 -1.76 2.36 -9.05
C TRP A 358 -2.72 1.79 -8.00
N GLY A 359 -2.22 1.55 -6.79
CA GLY A 359 -2.98 0.93 -5.70
C GLY A 359 -3.14 -0.59 -5.85
N GLY A 360 -3.63 -1.19 -4.79
CA GLY A 360 -3.90 -2.62 -4.71
C GLY A 360 -4.23 -3.06 -3.28
N PRO A 361 -4.12 -4.35 -2.95
CA PRO A 361 -4.33 -4.84 -1.59
C PRO A 361 -3.20 -4.42 -0.65
N LEU A 362 -3.58 -4.21 0.62
CA LEU A 362 -2.64 -4.00 1.71
C LEU A 362 -1.85 -5.28 1.98
N VAL A 363 -0.54 -5.14 2.14
CA VAL A 363 0.35 -6.24 2.51
C VAL A 363 1.23 -5.81 3.66
N ILE A 364 1.32 -6.64 4.68
CA ILE A 364 2.18 -6.41 5.84
C ILE A 364 3.12 -7.59 6.00
N HIS A 365 4.42 -7.30 6.05
CA HIS A 365 5.46 -8.26 6.37
C HIS A 365 6.22 -7.82 7.62
N GLU A 366 6.78 -8.76 8.35
CA GLU A 366 7.67 -8.48 9.48
C GLU A 366 9.12 -8.43 8.99
N LEU A 367 9.91 -7.51 9.52
CA LEU A 367 11.32 -7.35 9.18
C LEU A 367 12.21 -8.18 10.10
N ILE A 368 13.38 -8.53 9.58
CA ILE A 368 14.47 -9.18 10.30
C ILE A 368 15.70 -8.32 10.11
N GLN A 369 16.40 -8.00 11.20
CA GLN A 369 17.69 -7.33 11.12
C GLN A 369 18.85 -8.34 11.27
N TYR A 370 19.79 -8.31 10.35
CA TYR A 370 21.05 -9.07 10.46
C TYR A 370 22.09 -8.27 11.23
N PRO A 371 23.12 -8.94 11.82
CA PRO A 371 24.15 -8.29 12.62
C PRO A 371 24.91 -7.16 11.91
N ASP A 372 24.97 -7.19 10.60
CA ASP A 372 25.63 -6.17 9.77
C ASP A 372 24.69 -5.04 9.32
N GLY A 373 23.48 -4.98 9.86
CA GLY A 373 22.48 -3.96 9.57
C GLY A 373 21.67 -4.19 8.30
N ARG A 374 21.92 -5.27 7.55
CA ARG A 374 21.03 -5.64 6.45
C ARG A 374 19.68 -6.13 6.98
N ILE A 375 18.68 -6.04 6.14
CA ILE A 375 17.30 -6.36 6.51
C ILE A 375 16.77 -7.48 5.62
N GLY A 376 16.15 -8.47 6.24
CA GLY A 376 15.32 -9.49 5.61
C GLY A 376 13.84 -9.27 5.90
N THR A 377 13.00 -10.12 5.34
CA THR A 377 11.54 -10.07 5.52
C THR A 377 11.00 -11.47 5.80
N LYS A 378 9.98 -11.56 6.62
CA LYS A 378 9.19 -12.78 6.85
C LYS A 378 7.70 -12.44 6.91
N TRP A 379 6.86 -13.44 6.80
CA TRP A 379 5.44 -13.24 7.08
C TRP A 379 5.21 -12.93 8.55
N MET A 380 4.20 -12.12 8.81
CA MET A 380 3.70 -11.89 10.15
C MET A 380 2.66 -12.97 10.47
N ASP A 381 3.01 -13.94 11.29
CA ASP A 381 2.19 -15.14 11.51
C ASP A 381 0.78 -14.82 12.07
N GLU A 382 0.61 -13.70 12.78
CA GLU A 382 -0.67 -13.27 13.36
C GLU A 382 -1.74 -12.92 12.32
N ILE A 383 -1.33 -12.53 11.09
CA ILE A 383 -2.25 -12.08 10.04
C ILE A 383 -2.25 -12.97 8.80
N ILE A 384 -1.46 -14.04 8.79
CA ILE A 384 -1.50 -15.01 7.68
C ILE A 384 -2.90 -15.62 7.62
N PRO A 385 -3.53 -15.67 6.42
CA PRO A 385 -4.83 -16.29 6.26
C PRO A 385 -4.87 -17.71 6.82
N ALA A 386 -5.92 -18.03 7.56
CA ALA A 386 -6.13 -19.35 8.11
C ALA A 386 -6.25 -20.40 6.99
N THR A 387 -5.79 -21.60 7.27
CA THR A 387 -5.84 -22.71 6.31
C THR A 387 -6.66 -23.88 6.83
N GLY A 388 -7.30 -24.58 5.92
CA GLY A 388 -7.90 -25.87 6.20
C GLY A 388 -6.85 -26.97 6.43
N THR A 389 -7.30 -28.20 6.48
CA THR A 389 -6.41 -29.36 6.71
C THR A 389 -5.44 -29.55 5.54
N PRO A 390 -4.12 -29.57 5.78
CA PRO A 390 -3.14 -29.81 4.73
C PRO A 390 -3.26 -31.20 4.13
N LYS A 391 -3.25 -31.27 2.81
CA LYS A 391 -3.14 -32.52 2.04
C LYS A 391 -1.71 -32.73 1.61
N LYS A 392 -1.10 -33.86 1.98
CA LYS A 392 0.22 -34.24 1.51
C LYS A 392 0.16 -34.61 0.03
N LEU A 393 0.95 -33.92 -0.80
CA LEU A 393 1.06 -34.17 -2.23
C LEU A 393 2.19 -35.16 -2.53
N SER A 394 3.35 -34.98 -1.89
CA SER A 394 4.50 -35.88 -2.03
C SER A 394 5.37 -35.86 -0.77
N ALA A 395 5.97 -37.00 -0.44
CA ALA A 395 6.97 -37.09 0.63
C ALA A 395 8.33 -36.61 0.16
N LYS A 396 8.69 -36.91 -1.10
CA LYS A 396 9.95 -36.51 -1.74
C LYS A 396 9.74 -36.44 -3.25
N LEU A 397 10.28 -35.40 -3.87
CA LEU A 397 10.27 -35.20 -5.32
C LEU A 397 11.67 -34.80 -5.80
N THR A 398 12.08 -35.37 -6.92
CA THR A 398 13.28 -35.03 -7.69
C THR A 398 12.91 -34.92 -9.16
N GLY A 399 13.56 -34.03 -9.92
CA GLY A 399 13.25 -33.82 -11.33
C GLY A 399 11.93 -33.08 -11.53
N THR A 400 10.93 -33.69 -12.13
CA THR A 400 9.65 -33.04 -12.47
C THR A 400 8.48 -33.74 -11.81
N GLY A 401 7.49 -32.96 -11.36
CA GLY A 401 6.21 -33.49 -10.83
C GLY A 401 5.07 -32.53 -11.02
N ASP A 402 3.90 -33.07 -11.35
CA ASP A 402 2.66 -32.35 -11.57
C ASP A 402 1.63 -32.67 -10.48
N PHE A 403 0.95 -31.63 -9.97
CA PHE A 403 -0.02 -31.75 -8.91
C PHE A 403 -1.27 -30.92 -9.25
N PRO A 404 -2.43 -31.56 -9.48
CA PRO A 404 -3.67 -30.84 -9.70
C PRO A 404 -4.12 -30.13 -8.41
N VAL A 405 -4.64 -28.92 -8.58
CA VAL A 405 -5.14 -28.06 -7.51
C VAL A 405 -6.66 -27.95 -7.66
N SER A 406 -7.37 -28.15 -6.55
CA SER A 406 -8.84 -28.09 -6.51
C SER A 406 -9.39 -26.81 -5.86
N SER A 407 -8.53 -26.01 -5.23
CA SER A 407 -8.91 -24.74 -4.60
C SER A 407 -8.28 -23.57 -5.33
N LYS A 408 -9.03 -22.50 -5.57
CA LYS A 408 -8.49 -21.25 -6.16
C LYS A 408 -7.51 -20.56 -5.21
N SER A 409 -7.74 -20.70 -3.89
CA SER A 409 -6.90 -20.07 -2.85
C SER A 409 -6.36 -21.15 -1.92
N PHE A 410 -5.02 -21.16 -1.76
CA PHE A 410 -4.35 -22.21 -1.01
C PHE A 410 -2.98 -21.77 -0.50
N MET A 411 -2.49 -22.53 0.49
CA MET A 411 -1.10 -22.48 0.99
C MET A 411 -0.37 -23.73 0.50
N LEU A 412 0.71 -23.54 -0.24
CA LEU A 412 1.68 -24.57 -0.63
C LEU A 412 2.89 -24.49 0.29
N THR A 413 3.28 -25.62 0.87
CA THR A 413 4.48 -25.71 1.73
C THR A 413 5.37 -26.87 1.31
N PHE A 414 6.69 -26.67 1.34
CA PHE A 414 7.67 -27.71 1.06
C PHE A 414 9.04 -27.34 1.62
N LYS A 415 9.89 -28.36 1.83
CA LYS A 415 11.29 -28.18 2.21
C LYS A 415 12.19 -28.37 1.01
N VAL A 416 13.12 -27.46 0.82
CA VAL A 416 14.16 -27.50 -0.20
C VAL A 416 15.40 -28.17 0.36
N TYR A 417 15.93 -29.15 -0.36
CA TYR A 417 17.16 -29.89 -0.04
C TYR A 417 18.12 -29.74 -1.20
N PRO A 418 19.10 -28.82 -1.13
CA PRO A 418 20.16 -28.72 -2.12
C PRO A 418 21.04 -29.97 -2.12
N ASP A 419 21.35 -30.53 -3.28
CA ASP A 419 22.26 -31.68 -3.38
C ASP A 419 23.72 -31.27 -3.08
N GLN A 420 24.05 -30.04 -3.44
CA GLN A 420 25.31 -29.39 -3.17
C GLN A 420 25.08 -27.95 -2.70
N PRO A 421 25.87 -27.42 -1.74
CA PRO A 421 25.78 -26.03 -1.34
C PRO A 421 25.92 -25.08 -2.54
N ARG A 422 25.05 -24.08 -2.63
CA ARG A 422 25.08 -23.06 -3.68
C ARG A 422 24.98 -23.59 -5.11
N GLN A 423 24.31 -24.71 -5.30
CA GLN A 423 24.05 -25.27 -6.63
C GLN A 423 22.62 -25.80 -6.71
N GLY A 424 21.96 -25.52 -7.80
CA GLY A 424 20.66 -26.07 -8.11
C GLY A 424 19.63 -25.02 -8.52
N ASN A 425 18.59 -25.51 -9.13
CA ASN A 425 17.49 -24.73 -9.64
C ASN A 425 16.17 -25.42 -9.33
N LEU A 426 15.20 -24.65 -8.85
CA LEU A 426 13.84 -25.10 -8.60
C LEU A 426 12.89 -24.11 -9.25
N LYS A 427 11.98 -24.62 -10.06
CA LYS A 427 10.85 -23.88 -10.61
C LYS A 427 9.55 -24.47 -10.10
N VAL A 428 8.63 -23.60 -9.74
CA VAL A 428 7.24 -23.94 -9.48
C VAL A 428 6.39 -23.14 -10.48
N LEU A 429 5.75 -23.84 -11.39
CA LEU A 429 4.86 -23.24 -12.36
C LEU A 429 3.44 -23.32 -11.83
N PHE A 430 2.78 -22.18 -11.80
CA PHE A 430 1.35 -22.06 -11.51
C PHE A 430 0.61 -22.03 -12.86
N LEU A 431 -0.03 -23.11 -13.17
CA LEU A 431 -0.67 -23.34 -14.48
C LEU A 431 -2.18 -23.20 -14.37
N PRO A 432 -2.86 -22.57 -15.32
CA PRO A 432 -4.31 -22.55 -15.37
C PRO A 432 -4.88 -23.95 -15.64
N GLU A 433 -6.17 -24.14 -15.38
CA GLU A 433 -6.85 -25.40 -15.70
C GLU A 433 -6.77 -25.73 -17.20
N LYS A 434 -6.80 -24.73 -18.04
CA LYS A 434 -6.78 -24.86 -19.51
C LYS A 434 -5.87 -23.81 -20.13
N GLY A 435 -4.97 -24.28 -20.99
CA GLY A 435 -4.01 -23.41 -21.67
C GLY A 435 -2.77 -23.09 -20.82
N GLU A 436 -1.81 -22.42 -21.40
CA GLU A 436 -0.58 -21.97 -20.71
C GLU A 436 -0.42 -20.44 -20.78
N GLU A 437 -1.40 -19.75 -21.32
CA GLU A 437 -1.30 -18.34 -21.72
C GLU A 437 -1.14 -17.36 -20.53
N SER A 438 -1.64 -17.75 -19.35
CA SER A 438 -1.57 -16.96 -18.11
C SER A 438 -0.71 -17.60 -17.03
N ALA A 439 0.14 -18.57 -17.38
CA ALA A 439 1.01 -19.24 -16.39
C ALA A 439 1.96 -18.26 -15.70
N CYS A 440 2.24 -18.53 -14.43
CA CYS A 440 3.26 -17.86 -13.66
C CYS A 440 4.34 -18.87 -13.24
N GLU A 441 5.58 -18.51 -13.37
CA GLU A 441 6.73 -19.28 -12.89
C GLU A 441 7.34 -18.58 -11.69
N TRP A 442 7.46 -19.28 -10.56
CA TRP A 442 8.35 -18.92 -9.48
C TRP A 442 9.63 -19.75 -9.60
N GLN A 443 10.76 -19.11 -9.65
CA GLN A 443 12.05 -19.76 -9.78
C GLN A 443 12.93 -19.43 -8.58
N LEU A 444 13.55 -20.46 -8.02
CA LEU A 444 14.61 -20.38 -7.02
C LEU A 444 15.89 -20.91 -7.60
N GLN A 445 16.92 -20.10 -7.64
CA GLN A 445 18.22 -20.45 -8.18
C GLN A 445 19.29 -20.31 -7.11
N LEU A 446 19.95 -21.42 -6.79
CA LEU A 446 21.15 -21.46 -5.95
C LEU A 446 22.35 -21.28 -6.87
N ASP A 447 22.95 -20.11 -6.89
CA ASP A 447 23.96 -19.78 -7.90
C ASP A 447 25.30 -19.40 -7.27
N LYS A 448 26.31 -20.21 -7.62
CA LYS A 448 27.69 -19.99 -7.22
C LYS A 448 28.33 -18.77 -7.92
N ALA A 449 27.85 -18.42 -9.11
CA ALA A 449 28.42 -17.35 -9.93
C ALA A 449 28.02 -15.95 -9.42
N ARG A 450 26.89 -15.83 -8.73
CA ARG A 450 26.44 -14.54 -8.14
C ARG A 450 26.99 -14.29 -6.74
N ALA A 451 27.82 -15.18 -6.22
CA ALA A 451 28.52 -14.96 -4.95
C ALA A 451 29.40 -13.70 -4.95
N GLN A 452 29.77 -13.18 -6.13
CA GLN A 452 30.47 -11.89 -6.28
C GLN A 452 29.65 -10.69 -5.76
N TYR A 453 28.32 -10.82 -5.70
CA TYR A 453 27.42 -9.80 -5.16
C TYR A 453 27.02 -10.11 -3.69
N GLY A 454 27.65 -11.07 -3.05
CA GLY A 454 27.31 -11.48 -1.68
C GLY A 454 26.05 -12.34 -1.57
N THR A 455 25.41 -12.71 -2.69
CA THR A 455 24.16 -13.47 -2.69
C THR A 455 24.39 -14.95 -2.95
N ASN A 456 23.71 -15.80 -2.18
CA ASN A 456 23.76 -17.25 -2.35
C ASN A 456 22.55 -17.79 -3.11
N LEU A 457 21.56 -16.94 -3.36
CA LEU A 457 20.25 -17.39 -3.79
C LEU A 457 19.55 -16.26 -4.53
N THR A 458 18.95 -16.59 -5.66
CA THR A 458 18.07 -15.67 -6.40
C THR A 458 16.70 -16.30 -6.49
N ALA A 459 15.65 -15.52 -6.23
CA ALA A 459 14.30 -15.92 -6.54
C ALA A 459 13.66 -14.92 -7.52
N THR A 460 12.85 -15.42 -8.43
CA THR A 460 12.18 -14.61 -9.46
C THR A 460 10.77 -15.08 -9.69
N TYR A 461 9.90 -14.12 -10.05
CA TYR A 461 8.64 -14.43 -10.71
C TYR A 461 8.75 -14.08 -12.19
N ALA A 462 8.33 -14.97 -13.06
CA ALA A 462 8.24 -14.73 -14.49
C ALA A 462 6.82 -15.04 -14.98
N SER A 463 6.36 -14.32 -15.97
CA SER A 463 5.17 -14.67 -16.75
C SER A 463 5.57 -15.43 -18.01
N SER A 464 4.65 -16.16 -18.63
CA SER A 464 4.90 -16.79 -19.92
C SER A 464 5.27 -15.72 -20.97
N GLU A 465 6.16 -16.05 -21.92
CA GLU A 465 6.57 -15.13 -23.00
C GLU A 465 5.38 -14.55 -23.77
N LYS A 466 4.28 -15.29 -23.87
CA LYS A 466 3.09 -14.88 -24.61
C LYS A 466 2.37 -13.74 -23.92
N THR A 467 2.22 -13.78 -22.59
CA THR A 467 1.62 -12.70 -21.79
C THR A 467 2.44 -11.41 -21.88
N LEU A 468 3.76 -11.52 -22.02
CA LEU A 468 4.65 -10.37 -22.20
C LEU A 468 4.49 -9.72 -23.59
N ARG A 469 4.09 -10.47 -24.63
CA ARG A 469 3.95 -9.96 -26.00
C ARG A 469 2.60 -9.29 -26.27
N GLU A 470 1.55 -9.63 -25.55
CA GLU A 470 0.18 -9.15 -25.84
C GLU A 470 -0.22 -7.88 -25.09
N GLY A 471 0.73 -7.17 -24.47
CA GLY A 471 0.50 -5.84 -23.90
C GLY A 471 -0.25 -5.83 -22.56
N GLY A 472 -0.43 -6.97 -21.94
CA GLY A 472 -0.72 -7.03 -20.51
C GLY A 472 0.45 -6.37 -19.78
N ALA A 473 0.18 -5.39 -18.88
CA ALA A 473 1.25 -4.74 -18.14
C ALA A 473 2.10 -5.82 -17.48
N PRO A 474 3.35 -6.07 -17.95
CA PRO A 474 4.16 -7.07 -17.33
C PRO A 474 4.45 -6.55 -15.93
N GLN A 475 4.01 -7.25 -14.94
CA GLN A 475 4.77 -7.27 -13.71
C GLN A 475 6.13 -7.82 -14.15
N THR A 476 7.07 -6.92 -14.35
CA THR A 476 8.43 -7.26 -14.74
C THR A 476 8.91 -8.40 -13.88
N ALA A 477 9.57 -9.37 -14.47
CA ALA A 477 10.24 -10.41 -13.73
C ALA A 477 11.07 -9.73 -12.64
N SER A 478 10.59 -9.79 -11.41
CA SER A 478 11.29 -9.18 -10.29
C SER A 478 12.39 -10.16 -9.91
N ASN A 479 13.61 -9.80 -10.21
CA ASN A 479 14.78 -10.55 -9.75
C ASN A 479 15.04 -10.15 -8.31
N TYR A 480 14.75 -11.04 -7.39
CA TYR A 480 15.07 -10.85 -5.98
C TYR A 480 16.33 -11.61 -5.65
N ALA A 481 17.45 -10.93 -5.63
CA ALA A 481 18.64 -11.51 -5.02
C ALA A 481 18.42 -11.52 -3.51
N ILE A 482 18.57 -12.69 -2.92
CA ILE A 482 18.40 -12.86 -1.49
C ILE A 482 19.79 -12.81 -0.87
N GLU A 483 20.11 -11.66 -0.33
CA GLU A 483 21.35 -11.51 0.41
C GLU A 483 21.24 -12.12 1.78
N ASN A 484 22.22 -12.97 2.09
CA ASN A 484 22.60 -13.43 3.41
C ASN A 484 21.47 -13.70 4.44
N GLY A 485 21.46 -14.82 5.02
CA GLY A 485 20.50 -15.27 6.04
C GLY A 485 20.03 -16.68 5.77
N ILE A 486 20.02 -17.11 4.50
CA ILE A 486 19.64 -18.47 4.16
C ILE A 486 20.89 -19.32 4.00
N ASP A 487 21.07 -20.26 4.92
CA ASP A 487 22.12 -21.27 4.84
C ASP A 487 21.72 -22.36 3.84
N THR A 488 22.17 -22.21 2.60
CA THR A 488 21.88 -23.15 1.52
C THR A 488 22.64 -24.48 1.64
N SER A 489 23.47 -24.64 2.68
CA SER A 489 24.09 -25.96 3.03
C SER A 489 23.13 -26.86 3.83
N LYS A 490 22.00 -26.31 4.27
CA LYS A 490 20.98 -27.01 5.06
C LYS A 490 19.62 -26.94 4.35
N PRO A 491 18.73 -27.89 4.66
CA PRO A 491 17.35 -27.80 4.21
C PRO A 491 16.66 -26.57 4.77
N PHE A 492 15.82 -25.93 3.95
CA PHE A 492 15.00 -24.79 4.36
C PHE A 492 13.57 -24.88 3.85
N MET A 493 12.67 -24.23 4.55
CA MET A 493 11.23 -24.20 4.24
C MET A 493 10.93 -23.12 3.23
N VAL A 494 10.02 -23.43 2.32
CA VAL A 494 9.33 -22.46 1.44
C VAL A 494 7.83 -22.59 1.69
N ARG A 495 7.19 -21.43 1.87
CA ARG A 495 5.73 -21.30 1.94
C ARG A 495 5.28 -20.40 0.81
N ILE A 496 4.27 -20.80 0.06
CA ILE A 496 3.69 -20.00 -1.03
C ILE A 496 2.19 -19.94 -0.82
N LEU A 497 1.67 -18.73 -0.61
CA LEU A 497 0.24 -18.48 -0.57
C LEU A 497 -0.22 -18.03 -1.95
N VAL A 498 -1.30 -18.63 -2.43
CA VAL A 498 -2.01 -18.21 -3.64
C VAL A 498 -3.41 -17.81 -3.22
N ASP A 499 -3.79 -16.56 -3.51
CA ASP A 499 -5.17 -16.10 -3.37
C ASP A 499 -5.74 -15.80 -4.76
N GLY A 500 -6.54 -16.74 -5.26
CA GLY A 500 -7.26 -16.66 -6.53
C GLY A 500 -8.73 -16.29 -6.35
N SER A 501 -9.05 -15.54 -5.28
CA SER A 501 -10.41 -15.09 -5.03
C SER A 501 -10.91 -14.15 -6.13
N ASP A 502 -12.21 -14.21 -6.40
CA ASP A 502 -12.84 -13.46 -7.50
C ASP A 502 -12.67 -11.92 -7.34
N LYS A 503 -12.41 -11.45 -6.12
CA LYS A 503 -12.19 -10.01 -5.83
C LYS A 503 -10.99 -9.40 -6.56
N PHE A 504 -9.99 -10.23 -6.92
CA PHE A 504 -8.78 -9.73 -7.58
C PHE A 504 -8.82 -9.85 -9.11
N GLY A 505 -9.71 -10.68 -9.66
CA GLY A 505 -9.74 -10.95 -11.10
C GLY A 505 -8.48 -11.68 -11.60
N GLY A 506 -7.82 -12.44 -10.72
CA GLY A 506 -6.58 -13.16 -10.99
C GLY A 506 -6.03 -13.78 -9.72
N SER A 507 -4.75 -14.13 -9.70
CA SER A 507 -4.09 -14.70 -8.52
C SER A 507 -3.04 -13.77 -7.95
N LEU A 508 -3.13 -13.50 -6.65
CA LEU A 508 -2.06 -12.98 -5.83
C LEU A 508 -1.20 -14.17 -5.36
N ILE A 509 0.11 -14.04 -5.47
CA ILE A 509 1.06 -15.10 -5.09
C ILE A 509 2.09 -14.46 -4.16
N ASP A 510 2.09 -14.86 -2.89
CA ASP A 510 3.06 -14.41 -1.90
C ASP A 510 3.92 -15.59 -1.44
N THR A 511 5.23 -15.42 -1.48
CA THR A 511 6.20 -16.47 -1.14
C THR A 511 7.06 -16.04 0.03
N GLU A 512 7.24 -16.95 0.97
CA GLU A 512 8.24 -16.83 2.02
C GLU A 512 9.28 -17.94 1.91
N ILE A 513 10.55 -17.56 2.00
CA ILE A 513 11.70 -18.45 1.89
C ILE A 513 12.46 -18.43 3.20
N ALA A 514 12.54 -19.59 3.86
CA ALA A 514 13.30 -19.82 5.10
C ALA A 514 12.95 -18.87 6.27
N ALA A 515 11.78 -18.24 6.25
CA ALA A 515 11.41 -17.14 7.16
C ALA A 515 12.47 -16.00 7.19
N GLN A 516 13.12 -15.75 6.07
CA GLN A 516 14.19 -14.76 5.91
C GLN A 516 13.92 -13.80 4.75
N ARG A 517 13.10 -14.21 3.79
CA ARG A 517 12.76 -13.40 2.62
C ARG A 517 11.33 -13.66 2.16
N THR A 518 10.59 -12.59 1.92
CA THR A 518 9.27 -12.64 1.27
C THR A 518 9.35 -12.05 -0.13
N MET A 519 8.42 -12.42 -0.98
CA MET A 519 8.23 -11.84 -2.30
C MET A 519 6.81 -12.06 -2.77
N ILE A 520 6.19 -11.04 -3.35
CA ILE A 520 4.79 -11.06 -3.73
C ILE A 520 4.60 -10.62 -5.19
N SER A 521 3.62 -11.19 -5.86
CA SER A 521 3.27 -10.85 -7.22
C SER A 521 1.77 -11.02 -7.45
N TYR A 522 1.24 -10.29 -8.42
CA TYR A 522 -0.12 -10.46 -8.93
C TYR A 522 -0.09 -10.91 -10.39
N ARG A 523 -0.96 -11.85 -10.72
CA ARG A 523 -1.13 -12.37 -12.08
C ARG A 523 -2.58 -12.21 -12.50
N PRO A 524 -2.87 -11.22 -13.36
CA PRO A 524 -4.21 -11.02 -13.88
C PRO A 524 -4.68 -12.25 -14.65
N GLU A 525 -5.97 -12.55 -14.53
CA GLU A 525 -6.63 -13.66 -15.24
C GLU A 525 -6.12 -15.08 -14.93
N LEU A 526 -5.13 -15.23 -14.06
CA LEU A 526 -4.66 -16.54 -13.64
C LEU A 526 -5.58 -17.14 -12.58
N THR A 527 -6.17 -18.28 -12.87
CA THR A 527 -6.75 -19.19 -11.88
C THR A 527 -5.93 -20.47 -11.90
N VAL A 528 -5.25 -20.77 -10.80
CA VAL A 528 -4.33 -21.91 -10.73
C VAL A 528 -5.13 -23.21 -10.66
N GLY A 529 -4.95 -24.11 -11.63
CA GLY A 529 -5.54 -25.44 -11.68
C GLY A 529 -4.51 -26.57 -11.55
N ASN A 530 -3.24 -26.27 -11.78
CA ASN A 530 -2.17 -27.25 -11.65
C ASN A 530 -0.86 -26.60 -11.19
N LEU A 531 -0.05 -27.34 -10.43
CA LEU A 531 1.30 -26.98 -10.04
C LEU A 531 2.28 -27.94 -10.71
N ARG A 532 3.31 -27.38 -11.36
CA ARG A 532 4.42 -28.17 -11.90
C ARG A 532 5.71 -27.76 -11.22
N PHE A 533 6.37 -28.74 -10.61
CA PHE A 533 7.71 -28.58 -10.09
C PHE A 533 8.72 -29.07 -11.13
N CYS A 534 9.76 -28.29 -11.35
CA CYS A 534 10.93 -28.69 -12.16
C CYS A 534 12.19 -28.33 -11.38
N MET A 535 13.10 -29.29 -11.18
CA MET A 535 14.28 -29.06 -10.38
C MET A 535 15.50 -29.80 -10.90
N GLU A 536 16.67 -29.20 -10.67
CA GLU A 536 17.97 -29.74 -11.00
C GLU A 536 18.95 -29.42 -9.85
N GLY A 537 19.68 -30.42 -9.35
CA GLY A 537 20.58 -30.27 -8.22
C GLY A 537 19.89 -29.91 -6.89
N ILE A 538 18.59 -30.11 -6.83
CA ILE A 538 17.73 -29.87 -5.67
C ILE A 538 16.71 -31.01 -5.59
N SER A 539 16.36 -31.42 -4.37
CA SER A 539 15.16 -32.19 -4.10
C SER A 539 14.23 -31.41 -3.18
N VAL A 540 12.94 -31.65 -3.30
CA VAL A 540 11.93 -31.10 -2.38
C VAL A 540 11.26 -32.21 -1.61
N GLN A 541 10.95 -31.94 -0.34
CA GLN A 541 10.29 -32.92 0.54
C GLN A 541 9.10 -32.29 1.26
N ASP A 542 8.23 -33.17 1.77
CA ASP A 542 7.05 -32.80 2.54
C ASP A 542 6.15 -31.78 1.81
N ILE A 543 5.96 -31.98 0.50
CA ILE A 543 5.09 -31.11 -0.28
C ILE A 543 3.66 -31.29 0.21
N SER A 544 3.06 -30.21 0.67
CA SER A 544 1.66 -30.20 1.13
C SER A 544 0.92 -28.94 0.64
N LEU A 545 -0.38 -29.08 0.47
CA LEU A 545 -1.27 -28.03 0.04
C LEU A 545 -2.46 -27.98 0.99
N ALA A 546 -2.77 -26.79 1.53
CA ALA A 546 -3.94 -26.53 2.34
C ALA A 546 -4.81 -25.46 1.68
N PRO A 547 -6.13 -25.65 1.52
CA PRO A 547 -6.98 -24.56 1.06
C PRO A 547 -6.98 -23.42 2.08
N LEU A 548 -7.08 -22.17 1.64
CA LEU A 548 -7.34 -21.06 2.56
C LEU A 548 -8.76 -21.21 3.10
N SER A 549 -8.94 -20.85 4.36
CA SER A 549 -10.27 -20.80 4.98
C SER A 549 -10.92 -19.45 4.59
N ASP A 550 -12.21 -19.49 4.30
CA ASP A 550 -13.02 -18.30 4.03
C ASP A 550 -13.11 -17.39 5.26
#